data_e0b9b1760da65fe0d766bd16bdae7e2a
#
_entry.id   e0b9b1760da65fe0d766bd16bdae7e2a
#
_cell.length_a   1.000
_cell.length_b   1.000
_cell.length_c   1.000
_cell.angle_alpha   90.00
_cell.angle_beta   90.00
_cell.angle_gamma   90.00
#
_symmetry.space_group_name_H-M   'P 1'
#
loop_
_entity.id
_entity.type
_entity.pdbx_description
1 polymer ?
#
loop_
_entity_poly.entity_id
_entity_poly.type
_entity_poly.pdbx_seq_one_letter_code
_entity_poly.pdbx_strand_id
1 'polypeptide(L)'
;MALSISQIVNVQLNTVPKSAARKSFGVVALFTPEAGQAFADEKTRYVYVENQRDVEQLFGSNSETAKAAQPFFAQTPRAKQLIIARWQKSASTIDATKNTLSGATLSDDLERFKSVVNGRFSL
;
A
#
# COMPACT_ATOMS: atom_id res chain seq x y z
N MET A 1 30.30 -28.69 57.54
CA MET A 1 30.44 -27.83 56.37
C MET A 1 29.14 -27.09 56.14
N ALA A 2 29.16 -25.81 56.30
CA ALA A 2 28.00 -24.98 55.95
C ALA A 2 28.04 -24.68 54.46
N LEU A 3 27.06 -25.22 53.70
CA LEU A 3 26.86 -24.84 52.32
C LEU A 3 26.29 -23.43 52.26
N SER A 4 26.87 -22.57 51.43
CA SER A 4 26.33 -21.23 51.25
C SER A 4 24.92 -21.29 50.67
N ILE A 5 24.04 -20.42 51.06
CA ILE A 5 22.64 -20.36 50.60
C ILE A 5 22.58 -20.23 49.06
N SER A 6 23.56 -19.60 48.44
CA SER A 6 23.70 -19.48 47.00
C SER A 6 23.92 -20.81 46.26
N GLN A 7 24.39 -21.86 46.96
CA GLN A 7 24.56 -23.20 46.41
C GLN A 7 23.31 -24.06 46.56
N ILE A 8 22.42 -23.75 47.50
CA ILE A 8 21.20 -24.49 47.80
C ILE A 8 20.02 -23.96 47.00
N VAL A 9 19.98 -22.65 46.73
CA VAL A 9 18.89 -21.98 46.04
C VAL A 9 19.48 -21.18 44.90
N ASN A 10 19.59 -21.79 43.72
CA ASN A 10 19.96 -21.10 42.52
C ASN A 10 18.70 -20.65 41.78
N VAL A 11 18.13 -19.52 42.20
CA VAL A 11 17.00 -18.90 41.54
C VAL A 11 17.53 -17.97 40.46
N GLN A 12 17.65 -18.46 39.26
CA GLN A 12 17.86 -17.59 38.09
C GLN A 12 16.53 -16.97 37.71
N LEU A 13 16.29 -15.76 38.19
CA LEU A 13 15.22 -14.95 37.65
C LEU A 13 15.64 -14.46 36.26
N ASN A 14 15.29 -15.22 35.26
CA ASN A 14 15.39 -14.75 33.87
C ASN A 14 14.15 -13.92 33.57
N THR A 15 14.14 -12.70 34.06
CA THR A 15 13.17 -11.72 33.60
C THR A 15 13.55 -11.34 32.17
N VAL A 16 13.03 -12.08 31.20
CA VAL A 16 12.95 -11.58 29.86
C VAL A 16 12.00 -10.36 29.92
N PRO A 17 12.50 -9.14 29.79
CA PRO A 17 11.61 -8.01 29.70
C PRO A 17 10.72 -8.28 28.53
N LYS A 18 9.47 -8.59 28.79
CA LYS A 18 8.45 -8.62 27.74
C LYS A 18 8.45 -7.20 27.21
N SER A 19 9.22 -6.98 26.14
CA SER A 19 9.27 -5.68 25.50
C SER A 19 7.82 -5.32 25.25
N ALA A 20 7.39 -4.24 25.87
CA ALA A 20 6.05 -3.72 25.65
C ALA A 20 5.86 -3.73 24.13
N ALA A 21 4.85 -4.44 23.66
CA ALA A 21 4.57 -4.55 22.27
C ALA A 21 4.67 -3.12 21.71
N ARG A 22 5.70 -2.87 20.90
CA ARG A 22 5.87 -1.54 20.32
C ARG A 22 4.54 -1.26 19.67
N LYS A 23 3.82 -0.27 20.18
CA LYS A 23 2.61 0.17 19.54
C LYS A 23 3.00 0.48 18.10
N SER A 24 2.67 -0.42 17.21
CA SER A 24 2.80 -0.15 15.79
C SER A 24 1.79 0.94 15.52
N PHE A 25 2.25 2.13 15.26
CA PHE A 25 1.37 3.25 14.89
C PHE A 25 0.72 3.03 13.52
N GLY A 26 0.87 1.82 12.97
CA GLY A 26 0.45 1.54 11.63
C GLY A 26 1.26 2.32 10.58
N VAL A 27 0.84 2.24 9.35
CA VAL A 27 1.40 3.04 8.25
C VAL A 27 0.46 4.22 8.04
N VAL A 28 0.99 5.43 8.16
CA VAL A 28 0.24 6.65 7.90
C VAL A 28 0.19 6.89 6.40
N ALA A 29 -0.96 7.29 5.89
CA ALA A 29 -1.14 7.66 4.50
C ALA A 29 -1.42 9.16 4.37
N LEU A 30 -0.64 9.83 3.54
CA LEU A 30 -0.83 11.22 3.13
C LEU A 30 -1.44 11.24 1.74
N PHE A 31 -2.60 11.88 1.58
CA PHE A 31 -3.23 12.03 0.28
C PHE A 31 -2.87 13.39 -0.32
N THR A 32 -2.37 13.36 -1.56
CA THR A 32 -1.98 14.57 -2.28
C THR A 32 -2.63 14.65 -3.65
N PRO A 33 -3.07 15.85 -4.08
CA PRO A 33 -3.51 16.08 -5.45
C PRO A 33 -2.35 16.32 -6.42
N GLU A 34 -1.13 16.51 -5.90
CA GLU A 34 0.06 16.76 -6.72
C GLU A 34 0.48 15.48 -7.44
N ALA A 35 0.78 15.62 -8.74
CA ALA A 35 1.22 14.48 -9.53
C ALA A 35 2.69 14.12 -9.25
N GLY A 36 3.58 15.09 -9.18
CA GLY A 36 5.00 14.86 -8.97
C GLY A 36 5.60 13.87 -9.98
N GLN A 37 6.85 13.54 -9.82
CA GLN A 37 7.49 12.47 -10.61
C GLN A 37 6.98 11.07 -10.21
N ALA A 38 6.54 10.93 -8.96
CA ALA A 38 6.06 9.66 -8.43
C ALA A 38 4.82 9.13 -9.15
N PHE A 39 3.97 10.02 -9.65
CA PHE A 39 2.71 9.70 -10.30
C PHE A 39 2.68 10.10 -11.77
N ALA A 40 3.86 10.17 -12.40
CA ALA A 40 4.00 10.50 -13.82
C ALA A 40 3.31 9.45 -14.73
N ASP A 41 3.34 8.19 -14.32
CA ASP A 41 2.52 7.16 -14.92
C ASP A 41 1.14 7.18 -14.24
N GLU A 42 0.10 7.35 -14.98
CA GLU A 42 -1.26 7.41 -14.45
C GLU A 42 -1.70 6.13 -13.70
N LYS A 43 -0.86 5.11 -13.69
CA LYS A 43 -1.12 3.81 -13.07
C LYS A 43 -0.72 3.76 -11.60
N THR A 44 0.35 4.46 -11.22
CA THR A 44 0.83 4.47 -9.83
C THR A 44 -0.12 5.30 -8.96
N ARG A 45 -0.69 4.67 -7.94
CA ARG A 45 -1.66 5.29 -7.04
C ARG A 45 -1.07 5.70 -5.70
N TYR A 46 0.01 5.06 -5.29
CA TYR A 46 0.69 5.35 -4.04
C TYR A 46 2.17 5.00 -4.13
N VAL A 47 2.97 5.65 -3.30
CA VAL A 47 4.40 5.38 -3.13
C VAL A 47 4.75 5.33 -1.65
N TYR A 48 5.74 4.51 -1.32
CA TYR A 48 6.31 4.48 0.02
C TYR A 48 7.52 5.39 0.09
N VAL A 49 7.60 6.16 1.16
CA VAL A 49 8.74 7.03 1.45
C VAL A 49 9.20 6.82 2.89
N GLU A 50 10.49 6.84 3.10
CA GLU A 50 11.11 6.62 4.40
C GLU A 50 11.71 7.89 5.00
N ASN A 51 12.01 8.85 4.15
CA ASN A 51 12.69 10.08 4.51
C ASN A 51 12.04 11.31 3.86
N GLN A 52 12.25 12.45 4.47
CA GLN A 52 11.85 13.74 3.89
C GLN A 52 12.50 13.98 2.53
N ARG A 53 13.78 13.58 2.37
CA ARG A 53 14.52 13.75 1.11
C ARG A 53 13.87 12.97 -0.04
N ASP A 54 13.34 11.80 0.22
CA ASP A 54 12.65 11.00 -0.80
C ASP A 54 11.40 11.72 -1.30
N VAL A 55 10.66 12.37 -0.39
CA VAL A 55 9.49 13.18 -0.76
C VAL A 55 9.90 14.37 -1.61
N GLU A 56 10.98 15.07 -1.23
CA GLU A 56 11.49 16.21 -1.97
C GLU A 56 11.99 15.84 -3.38
N GLN A 57 12.57 14.67 -3.54
CA GLN A 57 12.98 14.16 -4.85
C GLN A 57 11.78 13.83 -5.74
N LEU A 58 10.72 13.26 -5.17
CA LEU A 58 9.56 12.81 -5.92
C LEU A 58 8.58 13.94 -6.25
N PHE A 59 8.45 14.92 -5.37
CA PHE A 59 7.45 15.99 -5.50
C PHE A 59 8.06 17.39 -5.62
N GLY A 60 9.33 17.54 -5.27
CA GLY A 60 10.02 18.83 -5.19
C GLY A 60 10.07 19.39 -3.77
N SER A 61 11.14 20.12 -3.45
CA SER A 61 11.38 20.67 -2.11
C SER A 61 10.35 21.73 -1.67
N ASN A 62 9.74 22.42 -2.61
CA ASN A 62 8.73 23.45 -2.34
C ASN A 62 7.29 22.97 -2.49
N SER A 63 7.09 21.67 -2.77
CA SER A 63 5.75 21.11 -2.94
C SER A 63 4.96 21.13 -1.64
N GLU A 64 3.66 21.25 -1.75
CA GLU A 64 2.77 21.15 -0.57
C GLU A 64 2.85 19.77 0.08
N THR A 65 3.09 18.74 -0.74
CA THR A 65 3.31 17.38 -0.27
C THR A 65 4.56 17.27 0.60
N ALA A 66 5.68 17.89 0.20
CA ALA A 66 6.92 17.91 1.00
C ALA A 66 6.73 18.67 2.32
N LYS A 67 6.04 19.81 2.28
CA LYS A 67 5.71 20.59 3.48
C LYS A 67 4.80 19.81 4.44
N ALA A 68 3.83 19.08 3.92
CA ALA A 68 2.92 18.26 4.72
C ALA A 68 3.61 17.03 5.32
N ALA A 69 4.60 16.45 4.64
CA ALA A 69 5.37 15.32 5.13
C ALA A 69 6.40 15.72 6.21
N GLN A 70 6.86 16.96 6.22
CA GLN A 70 7.87 17.45 7.15
C GLN A 70 7.50 17.21 8.63
N PRO A 71 6.32 17.58 9.13
CA PRO A 71 5.95 17.34 10.53
C PRO A 71 5.86 15.85 10.87
N PHE A 72 5.52 15.01 9.88
CA PHE A 72 5.51 13.57 10.08
C PHE A 72 6.92 13.02 10.38
N PHE A 73 7.91 13.43 9.59
CA PHE A 73 9.30 12.98 9.79
C PHE A 73 9.98 13.65 10.97
N ALA A 74 9.48 14.78 11.46
CA ALA A 74 9.99 15.46 12.66
C ALA A 74 9.49 14.83 13.97
N GLN A 75 8.47 13.97 13.94
CA GLN A 75 7.92 13.34 15.14
C GLN A 75 8.89 12.32 15.75
N THR A 76 8.88 12.23 17.08
CA THR A 76 9.60 11.20 17.82
C THR A 76 8.67 10.62 18.89
N PRO A 77 8.33 9.33 18.87
CA PRO A 77 8.62 8.32 17.85
C PRO A 77 7.78 8.48 16.59
N ARG A 78 8.33 8.06 15.46
CA ARG A 78 7.65 8.09 14.16
C ARG A 78 7.48 6.68 13.58
N ALA A 79 6.50 6.51 12.70
CA ALA A 79 6.43 5.32 11.87
C ALA A 79 7.63 5.28 10.90
N LYS A 80 8.07 4.09 10.53
CA LYS A 80 9.23 3.93 9.64
C LYS A 80 8.95 4.41 8.22
N GLN A 81 7.73 4.28 7.77
CA GLN A 81 7.32 4.54 6.40
C GLN A 81 6.08 5.42 6.38
N LEU A 82 6.04 6.30 5.41
CA LEU A 82 4.87 7.09 5.05
C LEU A 82 4.39 6.64 3.67
N ILE A 83 3.11 6.42 3.51
CA ILE A 83 2.50 6.23 2.21
C ILE A 83 2.03 7.57 1.69
N ILE A 84 2.44 7.93 0.49
CA ILE A 84 1.87 9.08 -0.22
C ILE A 84 0.97 8.51 -1.31
N ALA A 85 -0.32 8.83 -1.24
CA ALA A 85 -1.33 8.36 -2.16
C ALA A 85 -1.86 9.52 -3.00
N ARG A 86 -2.10 9.24 -4.28
CA ARG A 86 -2.66 10.23 -5.19
C ARG A 86 -4.16 10.40 -4.92
N TRP A 87 -4.57 11.62 -4.71
CA TRP A 87 -5.97 12.01 -4.66
C TRP A 87 -6.31 12.87 -5.87
N GLN A 88 -7.33 12.47 -6.61
CA GLN A 88 -7.78 13.24 -7.75
C GLN A 88 -8.81 14.28 -7.28
N LYS A 89 -8.42 15.56 -7.37
CA LYS A 89 -9.22 16.68 -6.92
C LYS A 89 -10.39 16.98 -7.85
N SER A 90 -10.24 16.70 -9.14
CA SER A 90 -11.29 16.87 -10.15
C SER A 90 -11.87 15.53 -10.57
N ALA A 91 -13.16 15.48 -10.80
CA ALA A 91 -13.78 14.30 -11.37
C ALA A 91 -13.15 13.99 -12.73
N SER A 92 -12.61 12.79 -12.90
CA SER A 92 -12.24 12.30 -14.22
C SER A 92 -13.38 11.42 -14.73
N THR A 93 -13.94 11.78 -15.82
CA THR A 93 -14.78 10.89 -16.61
C THR A 93 -13.84 9.93 -17.35
N ILE A 94 -13.52 8.81 -16.72
CA ILE A 94 -12.97 7.68 -17.46
C ILE A 94 -14.18 6.96 -18.02
N ASP A 95 -14.37 7.09 -19.31
CA ASP A 95 -15.40 6.30 -20.00
C ASP A 95 -15.15 4.82 -19.73
N ALA A 96 -16.19 4.12 -19.35
CA ALA A 96 -16.12 2.70 -19.11
C ALA A 96 -15.65 2.03 -20.41
N THR A 97 -14.44 1.47 -20.38
CA THR A 97 -13.93 0.69 -21.50
C THR A 97 -14.78 -0.58 -21.59
N LYS A 98 -15.48 -0.75 -22.68
CA LYS A 98 -16.20 -1.99 -22.96
C LYS A 98 -15.20 -3.15 -22.90
N ASN A 99 -15.43 -4.07 -21.99
CA ASN A 99 -14.73 -5.34 -22.02
C ASN A 99 -15.13 -6.06 -23.30
N THR A 100 -14.24 -6.07 -24.27
CA THR A 100 -14.42 -6.85 -25.49
C THR A 100 -13.86 -8.24 -25.22
N LEU A 101 -14.75 -9.19 -25.03
CA LEU A 101 -14.38 -10.60 -25.06
C LEU A 101 -14.28 -10.98 -26.55
N SER A 102 -13.07 -10.91 -27.11
CA SER A 102 -12.84 -11.42 -28.46
C SER A 102 -12.62 -12.92 -28.38
N GLY A 103 -13.67 -13.68 -28.66
CA GLY A 103 -13.56 -15.10 -28.94
C GLY A 103 -12.86 -15.36 -30.27
N ALA A 104 -12.44 -16.58 -30.49
CA ALA A 104 -11.95 -17.03 -31.78
C ALA A 104 -13.03 -16.77 -32.88
N THR A 105 -12.56 -16.49 -34.06
CA THR A 105 -13.45 -16.25 -35.23
C THR A 105 -14.34 -17.45 -35.46
N LEU A 106 -15.61 -17.26 -35.22
CA LEU A 106 -16.67 -18.26 -35.51
C LEU A 106 -17.00 -18.36 -36.99
N SER A 107 -15.99 -18.25 -37.86
CA SER A 107 -16.23 -18.19 -39.30
C SER A 107 -16.83 -19.47 -39.91
N ASP A 108 -16.54 -20.61 -39.33
CA ASP A 108 -16.94 -21.89 -39.92
C ASP A 108 -18.10 -22.58 -39.19
N ASP A 109 -18.47 -22.13 -38.00
CA ASP A 109 -19.52 -22.78 -37.22
C ASP A 109 -20.83 -21.99 -37.10
N LEU A 110 -20.96 -20.90 -37.83
CA LEU A 110 -22.21 -20.11 -37.84
C LEU A 110 -23.43 -20.92 -38.27
N GLU A 111 -23.25 -21.93 -39.14
CA GLU A 111 -24.32 -22.84 -39.57
C GLU A 111 -24.81 -23.74 -38.40
N ARG A 112 -23.91 -24.10 -37.48
CA ARG A 112 -24.30 -24.87 -36.27
C ARG A 112 -25.21 -24.09 -35.34
N PHE A 113 -25.03 -22.77 -35.28
CA PHE A 113 -25.85 -21.92 -34.40
C PHE A 113 -27.19 -21.55 -35.06
N LYS A 114 -27.27 -21.55 -36.36
CA LYS A 114 -28.54 -21.28 -37.09
C LYS A 114 -29.60 -22.36 -36.82
N SER A 115 -29.18 -23.57 -36.53
CA SER A 115 -30.07 -24.69 -36.22
C SER A 115 -30.54 -24.77 -34.76
N VAL A 116 -29.96 -23.91 -33.86
CA VAL A 116 -30.33 -23.90 -32.47
C VAL A 116 -31.54 -23.01 -32.24
N VAL A 117 -32.69 -23.64 -32.13
CA VAL A 117 -33.94 -22.98 -31.71
C VAL A 117 -34.00 -23.14 -30.19
N ASN A 118 -33.99 -22.03 -29.45
CA ASN A 118 -34.01 -22.01 -27.97
C ASN A 118 -32.72 -22.41 -27.27
N GLY A 119 -31.56 -21.98 -27.77
CA GLY A 119 -30.29 -22.11 -27.07
C GLY A 119 -30.23 -21.26 -25.79
N ARG A 120 -29.79 -21.85 -24.67
CA ARG A 120 -29.59 -21.19 -23.42
C ARG A 120 -28.11 -21.07 -23.13
N PHE A 121 -27.63 -19.84 -22.97
CA PHE A 121 -26.29 -19.61 -22.44
C PHE A 121 -26.36 -19.58 -20.91
N SER A 122 -25.61 -20.44 -20.22
CA SER A 122 -25.28 -20.29 -18.82
C SER A 122 -23.79 -20.06 -18.70
N LEU A 123 -23.44 -18.96 -18.10
CA LEU A 123 -22.08 -18.62 -17.71
C LEU A 123 -21.73 -19.31 -16.39
#